data_4b30c2b56ed72cd3b977f704f76598e4
#
_entry.id   4b30c2b56ed72cd3b977f704f76598e4
#
_cell.length_a   1.000
_cell.length_b   1.000
_cell.length_c   1.000
_cell.angle_alpha   90.00
_cell.angle_beta   90.00
_cell.angle_gamma   90.00
#
_symmetry.space_group_name_H-M   'P 1'
#
loop_
_entity.id
_entity.type
_entity.pdbx_description
1 polymer ?
#
loop_
_entity_poly.entity_id
_entity_poly.type
_entity_poly.pdbx_seq_one_letter_code
_entity_poly.pdbx_strand_id
1 'polypeptide(L)'
;MAGQSGSCLTSWNGTKNKPGKMNEHVHLIVLHNFEDNINIIERLQAECPVFGADKTMDKYNMEDLRTVEAQIASLVKTRDKILAGMANENKKLTNDSSQVVCDGMKDFTCVKKLEVDKDTVVCYQGVPGAYSQQAMFRFFGKEIQNINVPDFGDVIEMVKNGKADYGVLPIENSSAGFVNGIYDMVGNNDVTIVGEEEVHVAHALMGVPGSDLSRIKTVYSHTQGLLQCTNYLSRKPWKQCSVANTAVAAVKVIEEGDKTQAAIASELAAELYGLQILAKDIVNNDNNTTRFIILSKQKIFVEKAENISIRFSLPDESGTLYNILSHINLNGINMTSIESRPLTGRKWEYAFFVTMEGSLLDSRTRHALQGICEDAMDFRLIGTY
;
A
#
# COMPACT_ATOMS: atom_id res chain seq x y z
N MET A 1 -11.85 -21.71 -46.19
CA MET A 1 -10.42 -21.63 -46.41
C MET A 1 -9.85 -21.21 -45.05
N ALA A 2 -9.50 -22.10 -44.17
CA ALA A 2 -8.39 -23.01 -44.06
C ALA A 2 -7.01 -22.28 -43.99
N GLY A 3 -6.38 -22.42 -42.88
CA GLY A 3 -4.94 -22.29 -42.71
C GLY A 3 -4.56 -21.32 -41.57
N GLN A 4 -3.79 -21.56 -40.64
CA GLN A 4 -2.95 -22.65 -40.10
C GLN A 4 -2.29 -22.10 -38.86
N SER A 5 -2.39 -22.83 -37.78
CA SER A 5 -1.63 -22.66 -36.54
C SER A 5 -0.16 -23.05 -36.76
N GLY A 6 0.75 -22.16 -36.47
CA GLY A 6 2.19 -22.43 -36.46
C GLY A 6 2.74 -22.55 -35.07
N SER A 7 2.96 -23.77 -34.61
CA SER A 7 3.70 -24.11 -33.39
C SER A 7 5.19 -23.97 -33.66
N CYS A 8 5.90 -23.16 -32.88
CA CYS A 8 7.37 -23.09 -32.88
C CYS A 8 7.91 -23.90 -31.71
N LEU A 9 8.20 -25.17 -31.95
CA LEU A 9 9.03 -26.03 -31.10
C LEU A 9 10.48 -25.84 -31.56
N THR A 10 11.29 -25.13 -30.79
CA THR A 10 12.73 -25.14 -30.96
C THR A 10 13.34 -26.25 -30.11
N SER A 11 13.98 -27.19 -30.79
CA SER A 11 14.74 -28.30 -30.27
C SER A 11 15.91 -27.87 -29.36
N TRP A 12 15.94 -28.41 -28.19
CA TRP A 12 17.07 -28.30 -27.26
C TRP A 12 18.05 -29.44 -27.51
N ASN A 13 19.24 -29.12 -28.06
CA ASN A 13 20.32 -30.08 -28.19
C ASN A 13 21.07 -30.17 -26.87
N GLY A 14 21.05 -31.36 -26.29
CA GLY A 14 21.74 -31.67 -25.06
C GLY A 14 23.28 -31.70 -25.22
N THR A 15 23.98 -30.91 -24.46
CA THR A 15 25.38 -31.12 -24.14
C THR A 15 25.48 -31.82 -22.78
N LYS A 16 26.15 -32.99 -22.80
CA LYS A 16 26.50 -33.77 -21.61
C LYS A 16 27.35 -32.95 -20.66
N ASN A 17 26.85 -32.57 -19.51
CA ASN A 17 27.62 -32.07 -18.38
C ASN A 17 27.67 -33.11 -17.25
N LYS A 18 28.89 -33.28 -16.70
CA LYS A 18 29.22 -34.22 -15.62
C LYS A 18 28.40 -33.96 -14.34
N PRO A 19 28.13 -34.99 -13.53
CA PRO A 19 27.43 -34.83 -12.25
C PRO A 19 28.33 -34.11 -11.24
N GLY A 20 27.93 -32.92 -10.81
CA GLY A 20 28.63 -32.22 -9.76
C GLY A 20 28.56 -30.72 -9.80
N LYS A 21 27.39 -30.15 -9.98
CA LYS A 21 27.01 -28.80 -9.50
C LYS A 21 25.51 -28.61 -9.79
N MET A 22 24.71 -28.88 -8.81
CA MET A 22 23.32 -28.46 -8.82
C MET A 22 23.28 -26.95 -8.64
N ASN A 23 22.66 -26.26 -9.57
CA ASN A 23 22.56 -24.80 -9.60
C ASN A 23 21.91 -24.29 -8.29
N GLU A 24 22.56 -23.40 -7.58
CA GLU A 24 22.10 -22.78 -6.34
C GLU A 24 20.71 -22.13 -6.46
N HIS A 25 20.26 -21.83 -7.67
CA HIS A 25 18.94 -21.24 -7.96
C HIS A 25 17.76 -22.18 -7.70
N VAL A 26 17.94 -23.48 -7.71
CA VAL A 26 16.85 -24.45 -7.40
C VAL A 26 16.65 -24.60 -5.89
N HIS A 27 17.66 -24.30 -5.08
CA HIS A 27 17.58 -24.43 -3.62
C HIS A 27 16.67 -23.40 -2.94
N LEU A 28 16.44 -22.24 -3.56
CA LEU A 28 15.75 -21.14 -2.89
C LEU A 28 14.22 -21.14 -3.10
N ILE A 29 13.75 -21.67 -4.22
CA ILE A 29 12.29 -21.75 -4.50
C ILE A 29 11.59 -22.79 -3.61
N VAL A 30 12.33 -23.79 -3.11
CA VAL A 30 11.79 -24.90 -2.30
C VAL A 30 11.54 -24.50 -0.83
N LEU A 31 12.14 -23.41 -0.34
CA LEU A 31 12.14 -23.10 1.09
C LEU A 31 10.91 -22.31 1.60
N HIS A 32 10.04 -21.80 0.74
CA HIS A 32 9.00 -20.84 1.19
C HIS A 32 7.60 -21.40 1.41
N ASN A 33 7.29 -22.65 1.00
CA ASN A 33 5.96 -23.26 1.25
C ASN A 33 6.02 -24.80 1.25
N PHE A 34 6.68 -25.41 2.20
CA PHE A 34 6.85 -26.86 2.22
C PHE A 34 5.56 -27.61 2.60
N GLU A 35 4.74 -27.09 3.51
CA GLU A 35 3.46 -27.72 3.88
C GLU A 35 2.38 -27.54 2.79
N ASP A 36 2.36 -26.39 2.10
CA ASP A 36 1.44 -26.14 0.98
C ASP A 36 1.85 -26.92 -0.29
N ASN A 37 3.13 -27.16 -0.51
CA ASN A 37 3.62 -27.87 -1.69
C ASN A 37 3.39 -29.39 -1.64
N ILE A 38 3.36 -30.01 -0.46
CA ILE A 38 2.98 -31.43 -0.33
C ILE A 38 1.51 -31.61 -0.74
N ASN A 39 0.62 -30.71 -0.31
CA ASN A 39 -0.78 -30.71 -0.72
C ASN A 39 -0.98 -30.42 -2.22
N ILE A 40 -0.10 -29.63 -2.84
CA ILE A 40 -0.14 -29.34 -4.29
C ILE A 40 0.35 -30.56 -5.08
N ILE A 41 1.40 -31.25 -4.64
CA ILE A 41 1.90 -32.46 -5.32
C ILE A 41 0.87 -33.62 -5.23
N GLU A 42 0.24 -33.82 -4.08
CA GLU A 42 -0.83 -34.80 -3.92
C GLU A 42 -2.08 -34.46 -4.74
N ARG A 43 -2.46 -33.18 -4.84
CA ARG A 43 -3.54 -32.71 -5.71
C ARG A 43 -3.20 -32.84 -7.19
N LEU A 44 -2.00 -32.50 -7.62
CA LEU A 44 -1.55 -32.61 -9.01
C LEU A 44 -1.50 -34.13 -9.44
N GLN A 45 -1.18 -35.02 -8.54
CA GLN A 45 -1.24 -36.48 -8.78
C GLN A 45 -2.68 -36.98 -8.87
N ALA A 46 -3.63 -36.37 -8.14
CA ALA A 46 -5.04 -36.78 -8.14
C ALA A 46 -5.86 -36.17 -9.32
N GLU A 47 -5.49 -34.98 -9.79
CA GLU A 47 -6.29 -34.22 -10.77
C GLU A 47 -5.75 -34.25 -12.21
N CYS A 48 -4.54 -34.81 -12.45
CA CYS A 48 -3.94 -34.85 -13.78
C CYS A 48 -3.68 -36.27 -14.28
N PRO A 49 -4.56 -36.83 -15.15
CA PRO A 49 -4.42 -38.20 -15.67
C PRO A 49 -3.18 -38.42 -16.56
N VAL A 50 -2.48 -37.35 -16.92
CA VAL A 50 -1.30 -37.40 -17.80
C VAL A 50 -0.02 -37.84 -17.05
N PHE A 51 0.00 -37.79 -15.71
CA PHE A 51 1.14 -38.19 -14.91
C PHE A 51 1.19 -39.69 -14.55
N GLY A 52 0.19 -40.47 -14.97
CA GLY A 52 0.06 -41.90 -14.63
C GLY A 52 0.70 -42.90 -15.60
N ALA A 53 1.36 -42.47 -16.68
CA ALA A 53 1.71 -43.42 -17.75
C ALA A 53 3.12 -43.32 -18.36
N ASP A 54 4.04 -42.55 -17.79
CA ASP A 54 5.38 -42.50 -18.40
C ASP A 54 6.49 -42.93 -17.41
N LYS A 55 7.16 -44.05 -17.78
CA LYS A 55 8.25 -44.72 -17.04
C LYS A 55 9.56 -43.94 -16.96
N THR A 56 9.55 -42.64 -17.15
CA THR A 56 10.76 -41.78 -17.11
C THR A 56 11.01 -41.10 -15.75
N MET A 57 10.16 -41.33 -14.76
CA MET A 57 10.36 -40.83 -13.38
C MET A 57 11.23 -41.70 -12.49
N ASP A 58 11.73 -42.82 -12.96
CA ASP A 58 12.64 -43.74 -12.23
C ASP A 58 14.05 -43.17 -11.98
N LYS A 59 14.30 -41.89 -12.25
CA LYS A 59 15.64 -41.30 -12.11
C LYS A 59 15.90 -40.63 -10.76
N TYR A 60 14.88 -40.45 -9.94
CA TYR A 60 15.04 -39.91 -8.58
C TYR A 60 14.46 -40.92 -7.60
N ASN A 61 15.36 -41.62 -6.91
CA ASN A 61 15.03 -42.58 -5.88
C ASN A 61 14.42 -41.84 -4.66
N MET A 62 13.42 -42.43 -3.99
CA MET A 62 12.87 -41.93 -2.72
C MET A 62 13.95 -41.69 -1.65
N GLU A 63 15.10 -42.32 -1.79
CA GLU A 63 16.28 -42.13 -0.92
C GLU A 63 16.98 -40.80 -1.17
N ASP A 64 17.00 -40.36 -2.43
CA ASP A 64 17.55 -39.04 -2.81
C ASP A 64 16.65 -37.91 -2.27
N LEU A 65 15.33 -38.05 -2.34
CA LEU A 65 14.36 -37.13 -1.76
C LEU A 65 14.52 -36.99 -0.24
N ARG A 66 14.62 -38.14 0.48
CA ARG A 66 14.87 -38.16 1.93
C ARG A 66 16.21 -37.50 2.30
N THR A 67 17.22 -37.65 1.46
CA THR A 67 18.53 -37.03 1.67
C THR A 67 18.44 -35.50 1.52
N VAL A 68 17.70 -35.02 0.51
CA VAL A 68 17.47 -33.59 0.30
C VAL A 68 16.62 -33.02 1.44
N GLU A 69 15.57 -33.71 1.88
CA GLU A 69 14.76 -33.31 3.03
C GLU A 69 15.59 -33.19 4.32
N ALA A 70 16.48 -34.17 4.57
CA ALA A 70 17.38 -34.14 5.73
C ALA A 70 18.39 -32.96 5.65
N GLN A 71 18.87 -32.64 4.44
CA GLN A 71 19.75 -31.47 4.23
C GLN A 71 19.02 -30.16 4.45
N ILE A 72 17.77 -30.04 3.93
CA ILE A 72 16.91 -28.86 4.15
C ILE A 72 16.65 -28.71 5.65
N ALA A 73 16.26 -29.75 6.36
CA ALA A 73 16.02 -29.71 7.80
C ALA A 73 17.28 -29.27 8.59
N SER A 74 18.47 -29.72 8.17
CA SER A 74 19.74 -29.31 8.76
C SER A 74 20.05 -27.83 8.50
N LEU A 75 19.79 -27.34 7.30
CA LEU A 75 19.97 -25.92 6.93
C LEU A 75 19.01 -25.02 7.69
N VAL A 76 17.73 -25.40 7.80
CA VAL A 76 16.73 -24.68 8.61
C VAL A 76 17.18 -24.61 10.08
N LYS A 77 17.65 -25.72 10.66
CA LYS A 77 18.15 -25.73 12.04
C LYS A 77 19.40 -24.88 12.23
N THR A 78 20.25 -24.79 11.21
CA THR A 78 21.46 -23.93 11.22
C THR A 78 21.04 -22.46 11.12
N ARG A 79 20.10 -22.11 10.23
CA ARG A 79 19.51 -20.78 10.15
C ARG A 79 18.93 -20.34 11.49
N ASP A 80 18.10 -21.21 12.13
CA ASP A 80 17.46 -20.88 13.40
C ASP A 80 18.46 -20.70 14.54
N LYS A 81 19.59 -21.44 14.52
CA LYS A 81 20.70 -21.22 15.44
C LYS A 81 21.41 -19.90 15.20
N ILE A 82 21.62 -19.53 13.94
CA ILE A 82 22.23 -18.24 13.59
C ILE A 82 21.30 -17.09 14.01
N LEU A 83 20.01 -17.19 13.71
CA LEU A 83 19.00 -16.20 14.14
C LEU A 83 18.91 -16.07 15.67
N ALA A 84 18.95 -17.21 16.40
CA ALA A 84 18.98 -17.20 17.87
C ALA A 84 20.30 -16.64 18.43
N GLY A 85 21.43 -16.87 17.76
CA GLY A 85 22.72 -16.27 18.07
C GLY A 85 22.69 -14.76 17.89
N MET A 86 22.17 -14.30 16.75
CA MET A 86 22.00 -12.87 16.45
C MET A 86 21.03 -12.19 17.45
N ALA A 87 19.95 -12.86 17.85
CA ALA A 87 19.03 -12.38 18.88
C ALA A 87 19.68 -12.24 20.25
N ASN A 88 20.62 -13.14 20.59
CA ASN A 88 21.38 -13.08 21.86
C ASN A 88 22.51 -12.04 21.84
N GLU A 89 23.17 -11.84 20.68
CA GLU A 89 24.11 -10.74 20.51
C GLU A 89 23.40 -9.39 20.55
N ASN A 90 22.21 -9.29 19.97
CA ASN A 90 21.37 -8.09 20.04
C ASN A 90 20.95 -7.74 21.48
N LYS A 91 20.74 -8.73 22.37
CA LYS A 91 20.55 -8.45 23.80
C LYS A 91 21.78 -7.85 24.50
N LYS A 92 22.98 -8.09 23.99
CA LYS A 92 24.22 -7.45 24.47
C LYS A 92 24.41 -6.05 23.85
N LEU A 93 23.92 -5.84 22.62
CA LEU A 93 24.04 -4.58 21.85
C LEU A 93 22.99 -3.52 22.23
N THR A 94 21.92 -3.89 22.94
CA THR A 94 20.90 -2.92 23.43
C THR A 94 21.42 -1.91 24.46
N ASN A 95 22.68 -2.05 24.91
CA ASN A 95 23.33 -1.05 25.77
C ASN A 95 24.24 -0.07 25.02
N ASP A 96 24.40 -0.22 23.69
CA ASP A 96 25.19 0.70 22.88
C ASP A 96 24.31 1.31 21.77
N SER A 97 23.68 2.42 22.10
CA SER A 97 22.75 3.16 21.24
C SER A 97 23.44 3.91 20.09
N SER A 98 24.68 3.59 19.75
CA SER A 98 25.51 4.35 18.81
C SER A 98 25.87 3.62 17.51
N GLN A 99 25.28 2.46 17.16
CA GLN A 99 25.59 1.81 15.88
C GLN A 99 24.71 2.29 14.74
N VAL A 100 25.41 2.94 13.88
CA VAL A 100 25.24 3.34 12.48
C VAL A 100 23.97 2.82 11.78
N VAL A 101 22.94 3.59 11.91
CA VAL A 101 21.77 3.59 11.04
C VAL A 101 22.10 4.51 9.86
N CYS A 102 21.66 4.20 8.64
CA CYS A 102 21.78 5.09 7.48
C CYS A 102 21.52 6.55 7.86
N ASP A 103 22.28 7.47 7.30
CA ASP A 103 22.20 8.89 7.68
C ASP A 103 20.77 9.44 7.64
N GLY A 104 19.93 8.96 6.71
CA GLY A 104 18.52 9.36 6.61
C GLY A 104 17.61 8.91 7.77
N MET A 105 18.02 7.93 8.58
CA MET A 105 17.24 7.45 9.73
C MET A 105 17.64 8.14 11.05
N LYS A 106 18.84 8.67 11.15
CA LYS A 106 19.34 9.38 12.35
C LYS A 106 18.56 10.65 12.67
N ASP A 107 17.96 11.24 11.65
CA ASP A 107 17.22 12.50 11.78
C ASP A 107 15.84 12.31 12.44
N PHE A 108 15.36 11.07 12.56
CA PHE A 108 14.04 10.79 13.11
C PHE A 108 14.06 10.80 14.62
N THR A 109 13.14 11.57 15.21
CA THR A 109 12.98 11.70 16.65
C THR A 109 11.74 10.96 17.13
N CYS A 110 11.91 10.08 18.13
CA CYS A 110 10.79 9.43 18.80
C CYS A 110 10.09 10.39 19.74
N VAL A 111 8.77 10.50 19.62
CA VAL A 111 7.92 11.31 20.50
C VAL A 111 6.82 10.44 21.13
N LYS A 112 6.34 10.81 22.30
CA LYS A 112 5.24 10.07 22.96
C LYS A 112 3.92 10.23 22.22
N LYS A 113 3.68 11.41 21.66
CA LYS A 113 2.50 11.76 20.87
C LYS A 113 2.86 12.92 19.93
N LEU A 114 2.11 13.07 18.87
CA LEU A 114 2.21 14.26 18.03
C LEU A 114 1.81 15.51 18.84
N GLU A 115 2.53 16.59 18.61
CA GLU A 115 2.19 17.89 19.23
C GLU A 115 0.99 18.47 18.49
N VAL A 116 -0.13 18.55 19.19
CA VAL A 116 -1.39 19.13 18.69
C VAL A 116 -1.93 20.05 19.78
N ASP A 117 -2.07 21.31 19.46
CA ASP A 117 -2.63 22.34 20.32
C ASP A 117 -3.67 23.19 19.57
N LYS A 118 -4.15 24.25 20.22
CA LYS A 118 -5.16 25.17 19.64
C LYS A 118 -4.66 25.98 18.44
N ASP A 119 -3.35 26.13 18.28
CA ASP A 119 -2.71 26.90 17.21
C ASP A 119 -2.27 26.00 16.04
N THR A 120 -2.36 24.68 16.21
CA THR A 120 -2.03 23.68 15.18
C THR A 120 -2.95 23.79 13.97
N VAL A 121 -2.36 23.93 12.79
CA VAL A 121 -3.06 24.04 11.51
C VAL A 121 -2.87 22.77 10.68
N VAL A 122 -3.97 22.19 10.22
CA VAL A 122 -3.95 21.00 9.35
C VAL A 122 -4.49 21.36 7.97
N CYS A 123 -3.74 20.98 6.93
CA CYS A 123 -4.15 21.18 5.54
C CYS A 123 -4.67 19.88 4.94
N TYR A 124 -5.74 19.96 4.15
CA TYR A 124 -6.29 18.80 3.42
C TYR A 124 -6.73 19.18 2.00
N GLN A 125 -6.75 18.19 1.10
CA GLN A 125 -7.19 18.41 -0.27
C GLN A 125 -8.71 18.30 -0.39
N GLY A 126 -9.29 19.19 -1.19
CA GLY A 126 -10.70 19.21 -1.57
C GLY A 126 -11.44 20.39 -0.98
N VAL A 127 -12.74 20.25 -0.82
CA VAL A 127 -13.62 21.24 -0.19
C VAL A 127 -14.16 20.70 1.12
N PRO A 128 -14.73 21.54 2.02
CA PRO A 128 -15.40 21.04 3.21
C PRO A 128 -16.40 19.93 2.89
N GLY A 129 -16.45 18.89 3.73
CA GLY A 129 -17.26 17.70 3.49
C GLY A 129 -16.56 16.59 2.67
N ALA A 130 -15.33 16.82 2.18
CA ALA A 130 -14.55 15.76 1.53
C ALA A 130 -14.11 14.67 2.53
N TYR A 131 -13.85 13.46 2.03
CA TYR A 131 -13.31 12.36 2.85
C TYR A 131 -11.96 12.69 3.49
N SER A 132 -11.15 13.55 2.85
CA SER A 132 -9.90 14.06 3.43
C SER A 132 -10.15 14.88 4.70
N GLN A 133 -11.21 15.70 4.73
CA GLN A 133 -11.61 16.42 5.94
C GLN A 133 -12.16 15.45 7.02
N GLN A 134 -12.88 14.43 6.61
CA GLN A 134 -13.36 13.41 7.54
C GLN A 134 -12.20 12.66 8.20
N ALA A 135 -11.15 12.30 7.42
CA ALA A 135 -9.93 11.71 7.94
C ALA A 135 -9.23 12.64 8.93
N MET A 136 -9.09 13.91 8.56
CA MET A 136 -8.53 14.94 9.45
C MET A 136 -9.29 15.04 10.77
N PHE A 137 -10.63 15.10 10.75
CA PHE A 137 -11.44 15.18 11.96
C PHE A 137 -11.36 13.92 12.82
N ARG A 138 -11.21 12.74 12.22
CA ARG A 138 -11.02 11.51 12.98
C ARG A 138 -9.69 11.48 13.70
N PHE A 139 -8.62 11.91 13.02
CA PHE A 139 -7.27 11.86 13.56
C PHE A 139 -7.00 12.96 14.59
N PHE A 140 -7.38 14.22 14.30
CA PHE A 140 -7.05 15.39 15.10
C PHE A 140 -8.22 15.91 15.96
N GLY A 141 -9.45 15.48 15.71
CA GLY A 141 -10.67 16.04 16.32
C GLY A 141 -11.28 17.16 15.50
N LYS A 142 -12.57 17.47 15.77
CA LYS A 142 -13.34 18.44 14.99
C LYS A 142 -12.94 19.91 15.24
N GLU A 143 -12.31 20.20 16.37
CA GLU A 143 -11.93 21.56 16.79
C GLU A 143 -10.61 22.04 16.20
N ILE A 144 -9.94 21.21 15.41
CA ILE A 144 -8.63 21.55 14.82
C ILE A 144 -8.76 22.68 13.80
N GLN A 145 -7.81 23.64 13.83
CA GLN A 145 -7.74 24.65 12.78
C GLN A 145 -7.35 23.98 11.46
N ASN A 146 -8.06 24.32 10.39
CA ASN A 146 -7.84 23.63 9.13
C ASN A 146 -7.95 24.55 7.92
N ILE A 147 -7.21 24.18 6.86
CA ILE A 147 -7.19 24.86 5.57
C ILE A 147 -7.40 23.81 4.49
N ASN A 148 -8.35 24.05 3.60
CA ASN A 148 -8.53 23.21 2.42
C ASN A 148 -7.84 23.82 1.19
N VAL A 149 -7.29 22.95 0.35
CA VAL A 149 -6.64 23.33 -0.92
C VAL A 149 -7.13 22.46 -2.07
N PRO A 150 -7.09 22.94 -3.32
CA PRO A 150 -7.66 22.22 -4.45
C PRO A 150 -6.88 20.95 -4.82
N ASP A 151 -5.55 20.99 -4.78
CA ASP A 151 -4.69 19.95 -5.32
C ASP A 151 -3.84 19.26 -4.23
N PHE A 152 -3.47 18.00 -4.47
CA PHE A 152 -2.61 17.21 -3.57
C PHE A 152 -1.23 17.87 -3.39
N GLY A 153 -0.67 18.44 -4.46
CA GLY A 153 0.60 19.14 -4.42
C GLY A 153 0.58 20.36 -3.49
N ASP A 154 -0.55 21.07 -3.44
CA ASP A 154 -0.71 22.22 -2.57
C ASP A 154 -0.65 21.84 -1.09
N VAL A 155 -1.19 20.65 -0.70
CA VAL A 155 -1.07 20.13 0.67
C VAL A 155 0.40 19.97 1.04
N ILE A 156 1.19 19.36 0.16
CA ILE A 156 2.63 19.15 0.38
C ILE A 156 3.36 20.47 0.50
N GLU A 157 3.08 21.43 -0.37
CA GLU A 157 3.70 22.76 -0.32
C GLU A 157 3.30 23.56 0.94
N MET A 158 2.06 23.42 1.43
CA MET A 158 1.63 24.04 2.68
C MET A 158 2.44 23.50 3.87
N VAL A 159 2.60 22.18 3.97
CA VAL A 159 3.37 21.52 5.04
C VAL A 159 4.87 21.86 4.92
N LYS A 160 5.45 21.72 3.73
CA LYS A 160 6.86 21.97 3.45
C LYS A 160 7.27 23.42 3.78
N ASN A 161 6.39 24.37 3.47
CA ASN A 161 6.64 25.80 3.72
C ASN A 161 6.25 26.22 5.15
N GLY A 162 5.78 25.31 6.01
CA GLY A 162 5.38 25.59 7.39
C GLY A 162 4.14 26.49 7.50
N LYS A 163 3.28 26.51 6.46
CA LYS A 163 1.97 27.17 6.49
C LYS A 163 0.89 26.29 7.11
N ALA A 164 1.14 24.99 7.18
CA ALA A 164 0.39 24.02 7.96
C ALA A 164 1.40 23.11 8.68
N ASP A 165 1.05 22.68 9.89
CA ASP A 165 1.88 21.78 10.70
C ASP A 165 1.74 20.33 10.18
N TYR A 166 0.53 19.99 9.74
CA TYR A 166 0.21 18.67 9.20
C TYR A 166 -0.57 18.78 7.89
N GLY A 167 -0.44 17.74 7.07
CA GLY A 167 -1.20 17.57 5.83
C GLY A 167 -1.91 16.23 5.80
N VAL A 168 -3.08 16.17 5.15
CA VAL A 168 -3.87 14.94 5.01
C VAL A 168 -4.06 14.64 3.53
N LEU A 169 -3.56 13.48 3.08
CA LEU A 169 -3.67 13.01 1.70
C LEU A 169 -4.17 11.56 1.64
N PRO A 170 -5.05 11.21 0.68
CA PRO A 170 -5.41 9.81 0.43
C PRO A 170 -4.24 9.08 -0.22
N ILE A 171 -3.89 7.88 0.22
CA ILE A 171 -2.82 7.09 -0.39
C ILE A 171 -3.35 5.87 -1.14
N GLU A 172 -4.38 5.24 -0.61
CA GLU A 172 -4.94 4.01 -1.16
C GLU A 172 -6.44 3.91 -0.89
N ASN A 173 -7.17 3.32 -1.83
CA ASN A 173 -8.57 2.94 -1.63
C ASN A 173 -8.72 1.44 -1.89
N SER A 174 -9.41 0.73 -1.00
CA SER A 174 -9.56 -0.73 -1.05
C SER A 174 -10.25 -1.25 -2.33
N SER A 175 -11.00 -0.39 -3.03
CA SER A 175 -11.71 -0.75 -4.27
C SER A 175 -11.03 -0.21 -5.53
N ALA A 176 -10.30 0.90 -5.43
CA ALA A 176 -9.69 1.59 -6.58
C ALA A 176 -8.15 1.46 -6.62
N GLY A 177 -7.52 0.93 -5.54
CA GLY A 177 -6.08 0.82 -5.42
C GLY A 177 -5.40 2.13 -5.03
N PHE A 178 -4.13 2.25 -5.34
CA PHE A 178 -3.32 3.41 -4.98
C PHE A 178 -3.76 4.68 -5.69
N VAL A 179 -3.72 5.79 -4.94
CA VAL A 179 -4.02 7.12 -5.50
C VAL A 179 -2.82 7.60 -6.30
N ASN A 180 -3.06 7.83 -7.60
CA ASN A 180 -1.99 8.19 -8.53
C ASN A 180 -1.21 9.43 -8.08
N GLY A 181 0.13 9.33 -8.13
CA GLY A 181 1.06 10.44 -7.91
C GLY A 181 1.37 10.75 -6.44
N ILE A 182 0.62 10.25 -5.46
CA ILE A 182 0.85 10.57 -4.04
C ILE A 182 2.20 10.05 -3.57
N TYR A 183 2.53 8.80 -3.88
CA TYR A 183 3.84 8.24 -3.53
C TYR A 183 5.00 9.05 -4.10
N ASP A 184 4.88 9.46 -5.38
CA ASP A 184 5.91 10.28 -6.02
C ASP A 184 6.02 11.66 -5.37
N MET A 185 4.88 12.27 -5.03
CA MET A 185 4.86 13.57 -4.36
C MET A 185 5.50 13.49 -2.98
N VAL A 186 5.15 12.50 -2.16
CA VAL A 186 5.72 12.31 -0.82
C VAL A 186 7.20 11.92 -0.92
N GLY A 187 7.53 10.97 -1.81
CA GLY A 187 8.89 10.48 -1.99
C GLY A 187 9.88 11.51 -2.54
N ASN A 188 9.42 12.54 -3.26
CA ASN A 188 10.27 13.56 -3.87
C ASN A 188 10.30 14.89 -3.10
N ASN A 189 9.53 15.02 -2.01
CA ASN A 189 9.48 16.23 -1.20
C ASN A 189 9.97 15.97 0.23
N ASP A 190 10.43 17.03 0.89
CA ASP A 190 10.90 16.95 2.28
C ASP A 190 9.70 17.03 3.26
N VAL A 191 8.91 15.98 3.23
CA VAL A 191 7.79 15.71 4.14
C VAL A 191 7.86 14.26 4.62
N THR A 192 7.29 13.98 5.78
CA THR A 192 7.35 12.70 6.47
C THR A 192 5.94 12.22 6.82
N ILE A 193 5.65 10.94 6.63
CA ILE A 193 4.42 10.32 7.11
C ILE A 193 4.58 10.09 8.62
N VAL A 194 3.67 10.68 9.40
CA VAL A 194 3.68 10.61 10.87
C VAL A 194 2.43 9.95 11.46
N GLY A 195 1.49 9.54 10.60
CA GLY A 195 0.27 8.85 10.99
C GLY A 195 -0.51 8.38 9.78
N GLU A 196 -1.48 7.52 10.03
CA GLU A 196 -2.48 7.13 9.03
C GLU A 196 -3.88 7.07 9.66
N GLU A 197 -4.90 7.23 8.84
CA GLU A 197 -6.31 7.12 9.24
C GLU A 197 -7.11 6.43 8.15
N GLU A 198 -7.88 5.44 8.51
CA GLU A 198 -8.78 4.75 7.60
C GLU A 198 -10.19 5.32 7.68
N VAL A 199 -10.73 5.71 6.53
CA VAL A 199 -12.09 6.23 6.43
C VAL A 199 -12.93 5.30 5.57
N HIS A 200 -13.97 4.76 6.16
CA HIS A 200 -14.99 4.03 5.43
C HIS A 200 -15.74 4.96 4.47
N VAL A 201 -15.82 4.59 3.20
CA VAL A 201 -16.47 5.38 2.14
C VAL A 201 -17.93 4.94 2.04
N ALA A 202 -18.79 5.59 2.82
CA ALA A 202 -20.23 5.44 2.76
C ALA A 202 -20.82 6.60 1.97
N HIS A 203 -21.27 6.34 0.74
CA HIS A 203 -21.93 7.35 -0.07
C HIS A 203 -23.42 7.41 0.25
N ALA A 204 -23.94 8.64 0.42
CA ALA A 204 -25.35 8.94 0.53
C ALA A 204 -25.83 9.75 -0.67
N LEU A 205 -27.07 9.53 -1.09
CA LEU A 205 -27.78 10.39 -2.02
C LEU A 205 -28.43 11.52 -1.22
N MET A 206 -28.20 12.75 -1.63
CA MET A 206 -28.70 13.93 -0.94
C MET A 206 -29.24 14.99 -1.92
N GLY A 207 -30.22 15.76 -1.48
CA GLY A 207 -30.80 16.86 -2.24
C GLY A 207 -31.06 18.07 -1.35
N VAL A 208 -31.50 19.17 -1.90
CA VAL A 208 -31.92 20.33 -1.13
C VAL A 208 -33.11 19.99 -0.23
N PRO A 209 -33.35 20.67 0.91
CA PRO A 209 -34.46 20.41 1.77
C PRO A 209 -35.80 20.43 1.03
N GLY A 210 -36.61 19.39 1.23
CA GLY A 210 -37.90 19.18 0.54
C GLY A 210 -37.76 18.59 -0.87
N SER A 211 -36.60 18.08 -1.23
CA SER A 211 -36.41 17.17 -2.39
C SER A 211 -37.12 15.84 -2.15
N ASP A 212 -37.64 15.25 -3.22
CA ASP A 212 -38.31 13.95 -3.21
C ASP A 212 -37.60 13.00 -4.22
N LEU A 213 -37.31 11.79 -3.76
CA LEU A 213 -36.63 10.78 -4.56
C LEU A 213 -37.32 10.49 -5.89
N SER A 214 -38.65 10.57 -5.94
CA SER A 214 -39.48 10.36 -7.14
C SER A 214 -39.34 11.50 -8.19
N ARG A 215 -38.83 12.66 -7.78
CA ARG A 215 -38.70 13.85 -8.64
C ARG A 215 -37.28 14.05 -9.14
N ILE A 216 -36.29 13.31 -8.61
CA ILE A 216 -34.90 13.44 -9.05
C ILE A 216 -34.76 13.06 -10.53
N LYS A 217 -34.07 13.91 -11.28
CA LYS A 217 -33.77 13.75 -12.71
C LYS A 217 -32.26 13.67 -12.98
N THR A 218 -31.46 14.37 -12.16
CA THR A 218 -30.01 14.46 -12.37
C THR A 218 -29.28 14.19 -11.06
N VAL A 219 -28.20 13.39 -11.13
CA VAL A 219 -27.34 13.08 -10.00
C VAL A 219 -25.92 13.46 -10.34
N TYR A 220 -25.27 14.17 -9.43
CA TYR A 220 -23.88 14.62 -9.52
C TYR A 220 -23.01 13.87 -8.53
N SER A 221 -21.79 13.48 -8.94
CA SER A 221 -20.72 13.02 -8.07
C SER A 221 -19.39 13.01 -8.82
N HIS A 222 -18.32 12.65 -8.14
CA HIS A 222 -17.08 12.28 -8.80
C HIS A 222 -17.29 11.00 -9.64
N THR A 223 -16.56 10.84 -10.74
CA THR A 223 -16.66 9.65 -11.60
C THR A 223 -16.56 8.34 -10.80
N GLN A 224 -15.58 8.25 -9.90
CA GLN A 224 -15.42 7.08 -9.04
C GLN A 224 -16.61 6.86 -8.11
N GLY A 225 -17.20 7.91 -7.53
CA GLY A 225 -18.39 7.83 -6.69
C GLY A 225 -19.62 7.29 -7.46
N LEU A 226 -19.79 7.73 -8.72
CA LEU A 226 -20.84 7.20 -9.59
C LEU A 226 -20.63 5.71 -9.89
N LEU A 227 -19.39 5.30 -10.20
CA LEU A 227 -19.04 3.90 -10.43
C LEU A 227 -19.27 3.02 -9.20
N GLN A 228 -18.94 3.53 -8.02
CA GLN A 228 -19.15 2.83 -6.74
C GLN A 228 -20.64 2.69 -6.36
N CYS A 229 -21.55 3.42 -6.99
CA CYS A 229 -22.98 3.38 -6.74
C CYS A 229 -23.78 2.80 -7.93
N THR A 230 -23.14 2.13 -8.88
CA THR A 230 -23.75 1.68 -10.13
C THR A 230 -24.96 0.78 -9.91
N ASN A 231 -24.94 -0.13 -8.90
CA ASN A 231 -26.05 -1.04 -8.61
C ASN A 231 -27.31 -0.29 -8.18
N TYR A 232 -27.17 0.80 -7.44
CA TYR A 232 -28.26 1.66 -7.04
C TYR A 232 -28.74 2.52 -8.22
N LEU A 233 -27.81 3.15 -8.96
CA LEU A 233 -28.08 4.08 -10.03
C LEU A 233 -28.69 3.41 -11.27
N SER A 234 -28.33 2.18 -11.60
CA SER A 234 -28.86 1.45 -12.75
C SER A 234 -30.37 1.20 -12.71
N ARG A 235 -30.95 1.26 -11.51
CA ARG A 235 -32.40 1.09 -11.28
C ARG A 235 -33.18 2.41 -11.39
N LYS A 236 -32.51 3.51 -11.76
CA LYS A 236 -33.09 4.86 -11.76
C LYS A 236 -32.94 5.50 -13.15
N PRO A 237 -33.95 6.22 -13.64
CA PRO A 237 -33.89 6.88 -14.94
C PRO A 237 -33.17 8.24 -14.88
N TRP A 238 -32.16 8.38 -14.00
CA TRP A 238 -31.50 9.65 -13.75
C TRP A 238 -30.33 9.89 -14.65
N LYS A 239 -30.13 11.13 -15.07
CA LYS A 239 -28.90 11.57 -15.74
C LYS A 239 -27.79 11.62 -14.70
N GLN A 240 -26.67 10.97 -15.00
CA GLN A 240 -25.48 10.99 -14.16
C GLN A 240 -24.48 12.00 -14.72
N CYS A 241 -23.98 12.91 -13.88
CA CYS A 241 -23.05 13.95 -14.27
C CYS A 241 -21.83 13.92 -13.34
N SER A 242 -20.64 13.82 -13.95
CA SER A 242 -19.38 13.85 -13.21
C SER A 242 -18.97 15.29 -12.88
N VAL A 243 -18.41 15.45 -11.67
CA VAL A 243 -17.78 16.69 -11.16
C VAL A 243 -16.44 16.36 -10.52
N ALA A 244 -15.68 17.39 -10.14
CA ALA A 244 -14.29 17.26 -9.68
C ALA A 244 -14.12 16.35 -8.45
N ASN A 245 -15.02 16.41 -7.47
CA ASN A 245 -15.06 15.50 -6.32
C ASN A 245 -16.49 15.38 -5.75
N THR A 246 -16.69 14.43 -4.85
CA THR A 246 -18.02 14.14 -4.26
C THR A 246 -18.58 15.32 -3.46
N ALA A 247 -17.76 16.04 -2.71
CA ALA A 247 -18.21 17.17 -1.91
C ALA A 247 -18.56 18.40 -2.79
N VAL A 248 -17.84 18.61 -3.92
CA VAL A 248 -18.22 19.61 -4.93
C VAL A 248 -19.60 19.33 -5.50
N ALA A 249 -20.01 18.06 -5.64
CA ALA A 249 -21.37 17.72 -6.06
C ALA A 249 -22.41 18.23 -5.04
N ALA A 250 -22.13 18.11 -3.75
CA ALA A 250 -23.00 18.62 -2.68
C ALA A 250 -23.11 20.15 -2.73
N VAL A 251 -21.98 20.85 -2.87
CA VAL A 251 -21.94 22.33 -3.05
C VAL A 251 -22.80 22.75 -4.25
N LYS A 252 -22.59 22.12 -5.40
CA LYS A 252 -23.34 22.43 -6.62
C LYS A 252 -24.85 22.29 -6.41
N VAL A 253 -25.30 21.22 -5.79
CA VAL A 253 -26.75 20.96 -5.58
C VAL A 253 -27.36 21.98 -4.62
N ILE A 254 -26.68 22.39 -3.58
CA ILE A 254 -27.19 23.42 -2.64
C ILE A 254 -27.19 24.80 -3.29
N GLU A 255 -26.18 25.16 -4.07
CA GLU A 255 -26.11 26.46 -4.76
C GLU A 255 -27.19 26.61 -5.86
N GLU A 256 -27.46 25.54 -6.63
CA GLU A 256 -28.50 25.57 -7.66
C GLU A 256 -29.92 25.53 -7.10
N GLY A 257 -30.11 24.98 -5.90
CA GLY A 257 -31.38 24.97 -5.19
C GLY A 257 -32.49 24.15 -5.89
N ASP A 258 -32.17 23.36 -6.92
CA ASP A 258 -33.14 22.61 -7.74
C ASP A 258 -33.48 21.28 -7.06
N LYS A 259 -34.76 21.13 -6.67
CA LYS A 259 -35.26 19.90 -6.03
C LYS A 259 -35.29 18.68 -6.94
N THR A 260 -35.00 18.82 -8.24
CA THR A 260 -34.89 17.70 -9.19
C THR A 260 -33.44 17.19 -9.34
N GLN A 261 -32.52 17.80 -8.61
CA GLN A 261 -31.10 17.44 -8.60
C GLN A 261 -30.72 16.79 -7.26
N ALA A 262 -29.76 15.87 -7.32
CA ALA A 262 -29.18 15.25 -6.16
C ALA A 262 -27.68 15.11 -6.30
N ALA A 263 -26.97 15.05 -5.17
CA ALA A 263 -25.56 14.71 -5.09
C ALA A 263 -25.36 13.34 -4.45
N ILE A 264 -24.27 12.66 -4.83
CA ILE A 264 -23.75 11.52 -4.11
C ILE A 264 -22.44 11.96 -3.45
N ALA A 265 -22.42 11.99 -2.11
CA ALA A 265 -21.29 12.44 -1.30
C ALA A 265 -21.31 11.77 0.08
N SER A 266 -20.38 12.19 0.97
CA SER A 266 -20.33 11.75 2.36
C SER A 266 -21.50 12.33 3.18
N GLU A 267 -21.90 11.66 4.26
CA GLU A 267 -22.88 12.21 5.19
C GLU A 267 -22.39 13.52 5.83
N LEU A 268 -21.07 13.67 6.03
CA LEU A 268 -20.47 14.91 6.50
C LEU A 268 -20.77 16.08 5.57
N ALA A 269 -20.73 15.87 4.26
CA ALA A 269 -21.09 16.92 3.29
C ALA A 269 -22.59 17.31 3.42
N ALA A 270 -23.48 16.33 3.64
CA ALA A 270 -24.89 16.63 3.87
C ALA A 270 -25.09 17.48 5.14
N GLU A 271 -24.42 17.14 6.24
CA GLU A 271 -24.45 17.90 7.50
C GLU A 271 -23.96 19.34 7.31
N LEU A 272 -22.79 19.50 6.70
CA LEU A 272 -22.15 20.83 6.53
C LEU A 272 -22.94 21.75 5.61
N TYR A 273 -23.53 21.24 4.55
CA TYR A 273 -24.26 22.07 3.56
C TYR A 273 -25.78 22.10 3.79
N GLY A 274 -26.26 21.45 4.86
CA GLY A 274 -27.69 21.43 5.18
C GLY A 274 -28.51 20.69 4.11
N LEU A 275 -27.94 19.70 3.44
CA LEU A 275 -28.65 18.87 2.48
C LEU A 275 -29.46 17.78 3.17
N GLN A 276 -30.61 17.46 2.60
CA GLN A 276 -31.46 16.34 3.05
C GLN A 276 -30.94 15.03 2.46
N ILE A 277 -30.62 14.06 3.31
CA ILE A 277 -30.30 12.69 2.85
C ILE A 277 -31.58 12.03 2.35
N LEU A 278 -31.53 11.57 1.09
CA LEU A 278 -32.63 10.89 0.40
C LEU A 278 -32.45 9.35 0.43
N ALA A 279 -31.23 8.87 0.43
CA ALA A 279 -30.89 7.46 0.61
C ALA A 279 -29.49 7.32 1.19
N LYS A 280 -29.30 6.34 2.10
CA LYS A 280 -28.01 5.99 2.69
C LYS A 280 -27.48 4.70 2.09
N ASP A 281 -26.18 4.45 2.27
CA ASP A 281 -25.51 3.19 1.98
C ASP A 281 -25.78 2.68 0.55
N ILE A 282 -25.64 3.59 -0.42
CA ILE A 282 -25.91 3.30 -1.83
C ILE A 282 -24.71 2.74 -2.59
N VAL A 283 -23.61 2.44 -1.88
CA VAL A 283 -22.40 1.87 -2.46
C VAL A 283 -22.59 0.41 -2.88
N ASN A 284 -21.83 -0.03 -3.87
CA ASN A 284 -21.85 -1.42 -4.36
C ASN A 284 -21.15 -2.39 -3.40
N ASN A 285 -20.17 -1.90 -2.63
CA ASN A 285 -19.33 -2.67 -1.73
C ASN A 285 -19.22 -1.97 -0.38
N ASP A 286 -19.75 -2.64 0.66
CA ASP A 286 -19.78 -2.11 2.02
C ASP A 286 -18.39 -2.06 2.68
N ASN A 287 -17.38 -2.72 2.12
CA ASN A 287 -15.99 -2.72 2.63
C ASN A 287 -15.10 -1.66 1.96
N ASN A 288 -15.70 -0.66 1.31
CA ASN A 288 -14.94 0.40 0.65
C ASN A 288 -14.32 1.34 1.68
N THR A 289 -13.00 1.30 1.81
CA THR A 289 -12.23 2.11 2.76
C THR A 289 -11.11 2.85 2.02
N THR A 290 -10.89 4.09 2.39
CA THR A 290 -9.75 4.88 1.92
C THR A 290 -8.79 5.11 3.07
N ARG A 291 -7.52 4.80 2.85
CA ARG A 291 -6.41 5.08 3.76
C ARG A 291 -5.84 6.45 3.45
N PHE A 292 -5.74 7.28 4.48
CA PHE A 292 -5.17 8.61 4.43
C PHE A 292 -3.89 8.64 5.24
N ILE A 293 -2.87 9.32 4.73
CA ILE A 293 -1.62 9.58 5.42
C ILE A 293 -1.62 10.98 6.02
N ILE A 294 -1.00 11.08 7.19
CA ILE A 294 -0.75 12.34 7.87
C ILE A 294 0.69 12.72 7.63
N LEU A 295 0.89 13.88 7.04
CA LEU A 295 2.20 14.42 6.68
C LEU A 295 2.64 15.50 7.66
N SER A 296 3.94 15.54 7.95
CA SER A 296 4.59 16.64 8.66
C SER A 296 5.92 16.98 7.99
N LYS A 297 6.39 18.19 8.20
CA LYS A 297 7.76 18.59 7.84
C LYS A 297 8.79 18.02 8.82
N GLN A 298 8.37 17.73 10.05
CA GLN A 298 9.25 17.21 11.07
C GLN A 298 9.47 15.72 10.87
N LYS A 299 10.70 15.26 11.01
CA LYS A 299 11.06 13.84 11.00
C LYS A 299 10.84 13.24 12.39
N ILE A 300 9.59 13.03 12.74
CA ILE A 300 9.17 12.48 14.04
C ILE A 300 8.34 11.22 13.86
N PHE A 301 8.31 10.39 14.89
CA PHE A 301 7.42 9.25 14.97
C PHE A 301 6.98 8.99 16.42
N VAL A 302 5.81 8.41 16.59
CA VAL A 302 5.30 8.06 17.91
C VAL A 302 5.86 6.71 18.39
N GLU A 303 6.03 6.55 19.71
CA GLU A 303 6.54 5.29 20.31
C GLU A 303 5.76 4.04 19.87
N LYS A 304 4.47 4.21 19.58
CA LYS A 304 3.56 3.13 19.17
C LYS A 304 3.45 2.97 17.64
N ALA A 305 4.34 3.60 16.87
CA ALA A 305 4.36 3.41 15.43
C ALA A 305 4.63 1.94 15.09
N GLU A 306 3.77 1.36 14.26
CA GLU A 306 3.79 -0.05 13.88
C GLU A 306 4.07 -0.24 12.38
N ASN A 307 4.06 0.84 11.61
CA ASN A 307 4.29 0.84 10.16
C ASN A 307 5.52 1.67 9.79
N ILE A 308 6.23 1.22 8.78
CA ILE A 308 7.36 1.93 8.17
C ILE A 308 7.17 1.98 6.66
N SER A 309 7.27 3.18 6.11
CA SER A 309 7.29 3.39 4.66
C SER A 309 8.64 3.88 4.20
N ILE A 310 9.20 3.23 3.19
CA ILE A 310 10.48 3.56 2.57
C ILE A 310 10.32 3.76 1.07
N ARG A 311 11.25 4.52 0.50
CA ARG A 311 11.46 4.63 -0.94
C ARG A 311 12.91 4.28 -1.26
N PHE A 312 13.11 3.56 -2.33
CA PHE A 312 14.44 3.29 -2.87
C PHE A 312 14.37 3.09 -4.39
N SER A 313 15.51 3.15 -5.05
CA SER A 313 15.64 2.73 -6.45
C SER A 313 16.66 1.61 -6.59
N LEU A 314 16.56 0.86 -7.69
CA LEU A 314 17.42 -0.27 -7.98
C LEU A 314 17.95 -0.18 -9.41
N PRO A 315 19.17 -0.68 -9.67
CA PRO A 315 19.64 -0.90 -11.02
C PRO A 315 18.76 -1.96 -11.71
N ASP A 316 18.63 -1.85 -13.05
CA ASP A 316 17.92 -2.84 -13.88
C ASP A 316 18.79 -4.10 -14.07
N GLU A 317 18.96 -4.85 -12.99
CA GLU A 317 19.78 -6.06 -12.95
C GLU A 317 19.00 -7.22 -12.31
N SER A 318 19.29 -8.42 -12.78
CA SER A 318 18.64 -9.63 -12.26
C SER A 318 18.98 -9.86 -10.79
N GLY A 319 17.94 -10.02 -9.95
CA GLY A 319 18.07 -10.37 -8.53
C GLY A 319 18.13 -9.18 -7.58
N THR A 320 18.26 -7.94 -8.06
CA THR A 320 18.38 -6.76 -7.19
C THR A 320 17.19 -6.59 -6.26
N LEU A 321 15.97 -6.68 -6.78
CA LEU A 321 14.75 -6.61 -5.96
C LEU A 321 14.67 -7.76 -4.95
N TYR A 322 15.07 -8.97 -5.35
CA TYR A 322 15.11 -10.13 -4.45
C TYR A 322 16.05 -9.88 -3.27
N ASN A 323 17.24 -9.33 -3.51
CA ASN A 323 18.20 -9.01 -2.44
C ASN A 323 17.59 -8.04 -1.42
N ILE A 324 16.91 -6.99 -1.89
CA ILE A 324 16.20 -6.06 -1.01
C ILE A 324 15.11 -6.76 -0.18
N LEU A 325 14.25 -7.55 -0.83
CA LEU A 325 13.19 -8.29 -0.14
C LEU A 325 13.73 -9.33 0.84
N SER A 326 14.93 -9.87 0.60
CA SER A 326 15.57 -10.79 1.53
C SER A 326 15.89 -10.16 2.89
N HIS A 327 16.27 -8.86 2.93
CA HIS A 327 16.49 -8.15 4.20
C HIS A 327 15.20 -8.08 5.04
N ILE A 328 14.04 -7.87 4.41
CA ILE A 328 12.75 -7.84 5.08
C ILE A 328 12.42 -9.24 5.62
N ASN A 329 12.48 -10.25 4.76
CA ASN A 329 12.15 -11.62 5.09
C ASN A 329 13.05 -12.23 6.18
N LEU A 330 14.39 -12.07 6.07
CA LEU A 330 15.35 -12.62 7.03
C LEU A 330 15.22 -12.02 8.43
N ASN A 331 14.70 -10.80 8.52
CA ASN A 331 14.41 -10.16 9.80
C ASN A 331 12.98 -10.45 10.30
N GLY A 332 12.20 -11.29 9.61
CA GLY A 332 10.85 -11.70 10.02
C GLY A 332 9.84 -10.55 10.02
N ILE A 333 9.99 -9.62 9.09
CA ILE A 333 9.13 -8.44 8.93
C ILE A 333 8.07 -8.73 7.88
N ASN A 334 6.82 -8.37 8.16
CA ASN A 334 5.73 -8.45 7.20
C ASN A 334 5.70 -7.21 6.32
N MET A 335 5.74 -7.39 5.00
CA MET A 335 5.56 -6.31 4.02
C MET A 335 4.07 -6.20 3.68
N THR A 336 3.49 -5.03 3.91
CA THR A 336 2.05 -4.77 3.67
C THR A 336 1.76 -4.21 2.29
N SER A 337 2.71 -3.49 1.69
CA SER A 337 2.57 -3.01 0.31
C SER A 337 3.92 -2.85 -0.39
N ILE A 338 3.89 -3.01 -1.71
CA ILE A 338 4.99 -2.66 -2.62
C ILE A 338 4.42 -2.05 -3.89
N GLU A 339 4.91 -0.89 -4.27
CA GLU A 339 4.52 -0.18 -5.48
C GLU A 339 5.78 0.22 -6.24
N SER A 340 5.81 -0.01 -7.55
CA SER A 340 6.91 0.42 -8.42
C SER A 340 6.49 1.59 -9.31
N ARG A 341 7.35 2.58 -9.44
CA ARG A 341 7.15 3.77 -10.27
C ARG A 341 8.33 4.01 -11.18
N PRO A 342 8.15 4.22 -12.50
CA PRO A 342 9.25 4.56 -13.39
C PRO A 342 9.87 5.89 -12.98
N LEU A 343 11.21 5.93 -12.94
CA LEU A 343 11.94 7.16 -12.62
C LEU A 343 11.94 8.11 -13.82
N THR A 344 11.49 9.34 -13.60
CA THR A 344 11.47 10.37 -14.64
C THR A 344 12.90 10.68 -15.11
N GLY A 345 13.15 10.58 -16.42
CA GLY A 345 14.45 10.86 -17.02
C GLY A 345 15.45 9.70 -16.96
N ARG A 346 15.11 8.58 -16.32
CA ARG A 346 15.94 7.36 -16.27
C ARG A 346 15.18 6.23 -16.96
N LYS A 347 15.70 5.77 -18.09
CA LYS A 347 15.05 4.75 -18.91
C LYS A 347 15.17 3.38 -18.25
N TRP A 348 14.04 2.71 -17.99
CA TRP A 348 13.96 1.38 -17.40
C TRP A 348 14.41 1.27 -15.93
N GLU A 349 14.61 2.41 -15.24
CA GLU A 349 14.84 2.44 -13.80
C GLU A 349 13.55 2.75 -13.06
N TYR A 350 13.40 2.15 -11.88
CA TYR A 350 12.18 2.24 -11.06
C TYR A 350 12.52 2.67 -9.63
N ALA A 351 11.69 3.55 -9.08
CA ALA A 351 11.59 3.73 -7.64
C ALA A 351 10.58 2.71 -7.09
N PHE A 352 10.90 2.14 -5.96
CA PHE A 352 10.04 1.26 -5.19
C PHE A 352 9.60 1.97 -3.92
N PHE A 353 8.31 1.89 -3.63
CA PHE A 353 7.72 2.33 -2.38
C PHE A 353 7.26 1.08 -1.64
N VAL A 354 7.78 0.88 -0.45
CA VAL A 354 7.49 -0.30 0.37
C VAL A 354 6.97 0.16 1.72
N THR A 355 5.84 -0.40 2.13
CA THR A 355 5.35 -0.29 3.51
C THR A 355 5.45 -1.66 4.17
N MET A 356 5.94 -1.68 5.40
CA MET A 356 6.14 -2.87 6.19
C MET A 356 5.76 -2.64 7.65
N GLU A 357 5.35 -3.70 8.34
CA GLU A 357 5.13 -3.68 9.78
C GLU A 357 6.46 -3.59 10.52
N GLY A 358 6.57 -2.69 11.48
CA GLY A 358 7.77 -2.53 12.26
C GLY A 358 7.89 -1.15 12.91
N SER A 359 8.89 -1.01 13.76
CA SER A 359 9.20 0.25 14.45
C SER A 359 10.70 0.51 14.40
N LEU A 360 11.09 1.77 14.31
CA LEU A 360 12.50 2.16 14.45
C LEU A 360 13.09 1.83 15.83
N LEU A 361 12.23 1.54 16.81
CA LEU A 361 12.65 1.07 18.14
C LEU A 361 13.02 -0.42 18.13
N ASP A 362 12.55 -1.21 17.16
CA ASP A 362 12.90 -2.63 17.03
C ASP A 362 14.24 -2.79 16.29
N SER A 363 15.15 -3.57 16.89
CA SER A 363 16.46 -3.87 16.30
C SER A 363 16.36 -4.63 14.98
N ARG A 364 15.41 -5.56 14.84
CA ARG A 364 15.19 -6.33 13.59
C ARG A 364 14.84 -5.40 12.44
N THR A 365 13.95 -4.45 12.71
CA THR A 365 13.55 -3.44 11.74
C THR A 365 14.73 -2.56 11.32
N ARG A 366 15.53 -2.09 12.28
CA ARG A 366 16.74 -1.31 11.97
C ARG A 366 17.76 -2.09 11.14
N HIS A 367 17.97 -3.39 11.44
CA HIS A 367 18.87 -4.23 10.65
C HIS A 367 18.37 -4.43 9.22
N ALA A 368 17.07 -4.68 9.03
CA ALA A 368 16.49 -4.78 7.69
C ALA A 368 16.68 -3.48 6.90
N LEU A 369 16.36 -2.34 7.52
CA LEU A 369 16.52 -1.03 6.89
C LEU A 369 17.98 -0.70 6.56
N GLN A 370 18.92 -1.11 7.43
CA GLN A 370 20.35 -0.93 7.19
C GLN A 370 20.79 -1.72 5.94
N GLY A 371 20.43 -3.00 5.86
CA GLY A 371 20.77 -3.83 4.68
C GLY A 371 20.11 -3.30 3.40
N ILE A 372 18.86 -2.86 3.46
CA ILE A 372 18.19 -2.24 2.31
C ILE A 372 18.93 -0.97 1.87
N CYS A 373 19.36 -0.14 2.82
CA CYS A 373 20.07 1.09 2.52
C CYS A 373 21.45 0.86 1.89
N GLU A 374 22.13 -0.23 2.28
CA GLU A 374 23.45 -0.60 1.74
C GLU A 374 23.35 -1.13 0.29
N ASP A 375 22.28 -1.86 -0.02
CA ASP A 375 22.07 -2.50 -1.32
C ASP A 375 21.26 -1.65 -2.32
N ALA A 376 20.52 -0.66 -1.85
CA ALA A 376 19.66 0.16 -2.67
C ALA A 376 20.32 1.47 -3.10
N MET A 377 19.84 2.04 -4.19
CA MET A 377 20.13 3.42 -4.60
C MET A 377 19.02 4.35 -4.10
N ASP A 378 19.35 5.63 -3.82
CA ASP A 378 18.40 6.69 -3.47
C ASP A 378 17.46 6.27 -2.31
N PHE A 379 18.00 5.55 -1.32
CA PHE A 379 17.20 5.13 -0.16
C PHE A 379 16.69 6.33 0.64
N ARG A 380 15.42 6.28 1.00
CA ARG A 380 14.78 7.27 1.86
C ARG A 380 13.76 6.60 2.78
N LEU A 381 13.84 6.87 4.07
CA LEU A 381 12.76 6.62 5.01
C LEU A 381 11.70 7.72 4.83
N ILE A 382 10.49 7.34 4.39
CA ILE A 382 9.39 8.27 4.13
C ILE A 382 8.62 8.56 5.42
N GLY A 383 8.50 7.59 6.29
CA GLY A 383 7.83 7.75 7.57
C GLY A 383 7.76 6.48 8.40
N THR A 384 7.38 6.67 9.64
CA THR A 384 7.04 5.57 10.57
C THR A 384 5.87 6.04 11.44
N TYR A 385 4.78 5.22 11.52
CA TYR A 385 3.48 5.64 12.00
C TYR A 385 2.61 4.45 12.45
#